data_61e81f59b0ba5bd084260aa60533a1ba
#
_entry.id   61e81f59b0ba5bd084260aa60533a1ba
#
_cell.length_a   1.000
_cell.length_b   1.000
_cell.length_c   1.000
_cell.angle_alpha   90.00
_cell.angle_beta   90.00
_cell.angle_gamma   90.00
#
_symmetry.space_group_name_H-M   'P 1'
#
loop_
_entity.id
_entity.type
_entity.pdbx_description
1 polymer ?
#
loop_
_entity_poly.entity_id
_entity_poly.type
_entity_poly.pdbx_seq_one_letter_code
_entity_poly.pdbx_strand_id
1 'polypeptide(L)'
;MGAILAIDPLLDGKILWTPLIIVLIKVLLVFVVGLVATMLMVWFERKVIAGMQNRIGPNKAGPWGLLQTLADGTKLFMKEDLIPEKADRFVFKLAPYLAFVPAFLSFAIIPLGGDYRNGNGGMITLFGHTTRMQLADPPVGVLFALAISSIAVYGIMLAGWSSGSKYPLLGSVRASAQMVSYEAALGLSLGAVLLVAGTLSTSGIVNGQTSLGNWNVVTTGFVPFFIFLVAATAELNRPPFDLVEAEQELVGGFNTEYASIRFALFYLAEFMNTVTMSGLIVTLFFGGPQPISIGNTMIDIPFVPNALEGTIWLLLKVLVFLYVYVWFRATLPRFRYDQLMDLGWKVLIPASLGWFMLLAAQRVGSDAGWDRTVVTVVTALVLILGYTLLQLAMKVSRDNREKHGAGF
;
A
#
# COMPACT_ATOMS: atom_id res chain seq x y z
N MET A 1 21.60 10.12 -18.77
CA MET A 1 21.99 8.75 -19.17
C MET A 1 21.44 7.69 -18.20
N GLY A 2 20.50 8.02 -17.28
CA GLY A 2 19.92 7.12 -16.30
C GLY A 2 18.59 6.46 -16.66
N ALA A 3 17.99 6.78 -17.81
CA ALA A 3 16.63 6.28 -18.14
C ALA A 3 16.59 4.90 -18.83
N ILE A 4 17.74 4.36 -19.22
CA ILE A 4 17.81 3.06 -19.96
C ILE A 4 17.92 1.86 -19.01
N LEU A 5 18.14 2.06 -17.72
CA LEU A 5 18.31 0.99 -16.72
C LEU A 5 17.00 0.38 -16.19
N ALA A 6 15.84 0.84 -16.63
CA ALA A 6 14.55 0.40 -16.11
C ALA A 6 13.99 -0.88 -16.76
N ILE A 7 14.54 -1.30 -17.90
CA ILE A 7 14.12 -2.55 -18.56
C ILE A 7 14.96 -3.71 -18.01
N ASP A 8 14.31 -4.82 -17.65
CA ASP A 8 15.01 -6.03 -17.25
C ASP A 8 15.96 -6.46 -18.39
N PRO A 9 17.28 -6.67 -18.15
CA PRO A 9 18.23 -7.09 -19.17
C PRO A 9 17.81 -8.35 -19.93
N LEU A 10 16.94 -9.14 -19.33
CA LEU A 10 16.34 -10.33 -19.96
C LEU A 10 15.55 -10.01 -21.22
N LEU A 11 14.99 -8.81 -21.34
CA LEU A 11 14.13 -8.36 -22.43
C LEU A 11 14.87 -7.56 -23.51
N ASP A 12 16.15 -7.24 -23.29
CA ASP A 12 17.00 -6.45 -24.22
C ASP A 12 17.50 -7.25 -25.46
N GLY A 13 17.14 -8.51 -25.58
CA GLY A 13 17.59 -9.40 -26.64
C GLY A 13 16.48 -9.97 -27.51
N LYS A 14 16.86 -10.87 -28.45
CA LYS A 14 15.87 -11.69 -29.14
C LYS A 14 15.13 -12.56 -28.15
N ILE A 15 13.80 -12.55 -28.21
CA ILE A 15 12.96 -13.42 -27.37
C ILE A 15 13.24 -14.88 -27.75
N LEU A 16 14.17 -15.50 -27.05
CA LEU A 16 14.45 -16.92 -27.10
C LEU A 16 13.58 -17.66 -26.07
N TRP A 17 13.50 -18.98 -26.26
CA TRP A 17 12.71 -19.84 -25.35
C TRP A 17 13.16 -19.73 -23.87
N THR A 18 14.46 -19.59 -23.61
CA THR A 18 15.01 -19.48 -22.24
C THR A 18 14.55 -18.24 -21.49
N PRO A 19 14.64 -17.00 -22.04
CA PRO A 19 14.05 -15.81 -21.43
C PRO A 19 12.55 -15.95 -21.16
N LEU A 20 11.79 -16.51 -22.09
CA LEU A 20 10.35 -16.70 -21.93
C LEU A 20 10.02 -17.65 -20.77
N ILE A 21 10.76 -18.76 -20.64
CA ILE A 21 10.59 -19.70 -19.53
C ILE A 21 10.92 -19.00 -18.19
N ILE A 22 12.00 -18.20 -18.13
CA ILE A 22 12.37 -17.44 -16.93
C ILE A 22 11.24 -16.48 -16.52
N VAL A 23 10.64 -15.75 -17.47
CA VAL A 23 9.51 -14.85 -17.20
C VAL A 23 8.31 -15.63 -16.67
N LEU A 24 7.96 -16.76 -17.29
CA LEU A 24 6.85 -17.61 -16.82
C LEU A 24 7.07 -18.13 -15.41
N ILE A 25 8.30 -18.55 -15.08
CA ILE A 25 8.67 -18.99 -13.72
C ILE A 25 8.54 -17.83 -12.75
N LYS A 26 9.00 -16.62 -13.10
CA LYS A 26 8.84 -15.43 -12.26
C LYS A 26 7.36 -15.09 -12.01
N VAL A 27 6.52 -15.09 -13.04
CA VAL A 27 5.08 -14.85 -12.92
C VAL A 27 4.44 -15.84 -11.96
N LEU A 28 4.71 -17.14 -12.16
CA LEU A 28 4.18 -18.19 -11.29
C LEU A 28 4.67 -18.03 -9.85
N LEU A 29 5.97 -17.76 -9.66
CA LEU A 29 6.57 -17.57 -8.35
C LEU A 29 5.94 -16.38 -7.63
N VAL A 30 5.83 -15.21 -8.27
CA VAL A 30 5.23 -14.00 -7.67
C VAL A 30 3.78 -14.24 -7.31
N PHE A 31 3.01 -14.91 -8.17
CA PHE A 31 1.62 -15.26 -7.89
C PHE A 31 1.49 -16.22 -6.69
N VAL A 32 2.29 -17.28 -6.65
CA VAL A 32 2.29 -18.25 -5.55
C VAL A 32 2.76 -17.58 -4.25
N VAL A 33 3.80 -16.75 -4.29
CA VAL A 33 4.28 -16.00 -3.11
C VAL A 33 3.18 -15.07 -2.60
N GLY A 34 2.47 -14.37 -3.48
CA GLY A 34 1.34 -13.52 -3.11
C GLY A 34 0.22 -14.31 -2.41
N LEU A 35 -0.18 -15.46 -2.97
CA LEU A 35 -1.19 -16.34 -2.36
C LEU A 35 -0.76 -16.88 -1.01
N VAL A 36 0.48 -17.35 -0.89
CA VAL A 36 1.02 -17.86 0.38
C VAL A 36 1.12 -16.75 1.42
N ALA A 37 1.57 -15.55 1.01
CA ALA A 37 1.65 -14.39 1.89
C ALA A 37 0.27 -13.99 2.44
N THR A 38 -0.79 -14.00 1.61
CA THR A 38 -2.16 -13.74 2.08
C THR A 38 -2.67 -14.82 3.04
N MET A 39 -2.41 -16.09 2.75
CA MET A 39 -2.76 -17.19 3.67
C MET A 39 -2.07 -17.03 5.01
N LEU A 40 -0.77 -16.74 5.01
CA LEU A 40 0.02 -16.55 6.22
C LEU A 40 -0.42 -15.30 6.97
N MET A 41 -0.79 -14.22 6.27
CA MET A 41 -1.28 -12.98 6.89
C MET A 41 -2.58 -13.20 7.65
N VAL A 42 -3.55 -13.93 7.08
CA VAL A 42 -4.81 -14.26 7.78
C VAL A 42 -4.56 -15.08 9.05
N TRP A 43 -3.67 -16.07 8.95
CA TRP A 43 -3.26 -16.86 10.11
C TRP A 43 -2.54 -16.01 11.16
N PHE A 44 -1.58 -15.20 10.73
CA PHE A 44 -0.78 -14.31 11.57
C PHE A 44 -1.67 -13.35 12.36
N GLU A 45 -2.60 -12.67 11.68
CA GLU A 45 -3.53 -11.75 12.29
C GLU A 45 -4.37 -12.42 13.38
N ARG A 46 -4.98 -13.57 13.09
CA ARG A 46 -5.77 -14.32 14.07
C ARG A 46 -4.94 -14.79 15.27
N LYS A 47 -3.68 -15.16 15.04
CA LYS A 47 -2.78 -15.62 16.09
C LYS A 47 -2.31 -14.49 17.00
N VAL A 48 -1.90 -13.37 16.42
CA VAL A 48 -1.43 -12.18 17.16
C VAL A 48 -2.57 -11.57 17.98
N ILE A 49 -3.75 -11.35 17.38
CA ILE A 49 -4.93 -10.82 18.11
C ILE A 49 -5.33 -11.76 19.25
N ALA A 50 -5.31 -13.06 19.04
CA ALA A 50 -5.61 -14.03 20.10
C ALA A 50 -4.61 -13.94 21.25
N GLY A 51 -3.30 -13.78 20.97
CA GLY A 51 -2.27 -13.55 21.98
C GLY A 51 -2.49 -12.26 22.75
N MET A 52 -2.85 -11.15 22.08
CA MET A 52 -3.18 -9.88 22.73
C MET A 52 -4.42 -9.97 23.64
N GLN A 53 -5.35 -10.86 23.30
CA GLN A 53 -6.58 -11.10 24.08
C GLN A 53 -6.45 -12.22 25.11
N ASN A 54 -5.25 -12.75 25.36
CA ASN A 54 -4.98 -13.87 26.26
C ASN A 54 -5.84 -15.13 25.96
N ARG A 55 -6.09 -15.39 24.66
CA ARG A 55 -6.81 -16.60 24.21
C ARG A 55 -6.00 -17.39 23.19
N ILE A 56 -6.31 -18.67 23.03
CA ILE A 56 -5.67 -19.53 22.05
C ILE A 56 -6.26 -19.23 20.67
N GLY A 57 -5.40 -18.81 19.72
CA GLY A 57 -5.75 -18.65 18.30
C GLY A 57 -5.88 -20.01 17.59
N PRO A 58 -5.98 -20.01 16.24
CA PRO A 58 -6.07 -21.23 15.45
C PRO A 58 -4.98 -22.23 15.84
N ASN A 59 -5.34 -23.47 16.20
CA ASN A 59 -4.38 -24.46 16.69
C ASN A 59 -4.63 -25.89 16.18
N LYS A 60 -5.84 -26.21 15.67
CA LYS A 60 -6.22 -27.60 15.32
C LYS A 60 -5.96 -27.97 13.87
N ALA A 61 -6.06 -27.02 12.92
CA ALA A 61 -5.89 -27.28 11.51
C ALA A 61 -4.40 -27.22 11.12
N GLY A 62 -3.73 -28.36 11.11
CA GLY A 62 -2.29 -28.50 10.85
C GLY A 62 -1.39 -28.00 12.00
N PRO A 63 -0.05 -28.01 11.82
CA PRO A 63 0.87 -27.51 12.83
C PRO A 63 0.55 -26.05 13.18
N TRP A 64 0.33 -25.76 14.47
CA TRP A 64 -0.01 -24.41 14.97
C TRP A 64 -1.22 -23.74 14.29
N GLY A 65 -2.07 -24.50 13.60
CA GLY A 65 -3.24 -23.96 12.90
C GLY A 65 -2.94 -23.28 11.55
N LEU A 66 -1.77 -23.51 10.95
CA LEU A 66 -1.37 -22.91 9.66
C LEU A 66 -2.33 -23.23 8.52
N LEU A 67 -2.92 -24.43 8.51
CA LEU A 67 -3.86 -24.85 7.48
C LEU A 67 -5.29 -24.32 7.69
N GLN A 68 -5.54 -23.52 8.72
CA GLN A 68 -6.87 -22.96 8.98
C GLN A 68 -7.39 -22.10 7.82
N THR A 69 -6.52 -21.29 7.24
CA THR A 69 -6.90 -20.43 6.11
C THR A 69 -7.23 -21.26 4.86
N LEU A 70 -6.51 -22.36 4.64
CA LEU A 70 -6.82 -23.28 3.56
C LEU A 70 -8.18 -23.99 3.78
N ALA A 71 -8.47 -24.40 5.01
CA ALA A 71 -9.76 -24.97 5.35
C ALA A 71 -10.92 -23.97 5.14
N ASP A 72 -10.70 -22.71 5.54
CA ASP A 72 -11.67 -21.62 5.30
C ASP A 72 -11.88 -21.37 3.79
N GLY A 73 -10.81 -21.40 3.00
CA GLY A 73 -10.88 -21.30 1.54
C GLY A 73 -11.65 -22.46 0.92
N THR A 74 -11.35 -23.71 1.31
CA THR A 74 -12.06 -24.91 0.82
C THR A 74 -13.55 -24.85 1.15
N LYS A 75 -13.91 -24.41 2.34
CA LYS A 75 -15.31 -24.18 2.74
C LYS A 75 -16.02 -23.20 1.81
N LEU A 76 -15.36 -22.07 1.46
CA LEU A 76 -15.93 -21.06 0.57
C LEU A 76 -16.09 -21.57 -0.86
N PHE A 77 -15.19 -22.42 -1.36
CA PHE A 77 -15.34 -23.07 -2.67
C PHE A 77 -16.52 -24.03 -2.74
N MET A 78 -16.84 -24.71 -1.64
CA MET A 78 -17.96 -25.68 -1.58
C MET A 78 -19.30 -25.04 -1.22
N LYS A 79 -19.30 -23.77 -0.83
CA LYS A 79 -20.52 -23.05 -0.47
C LYS A 79 -21.30 -22.67 -1.72
N GLU A 80 -22.63 -22.68 -1.64
CA GLU A 80 -23.52 -22.24 -2.73
C GLU A 80 -23.28 -20.78 -3.08
N ASP A 81 -23.21 -20.50 -4.39
CA ASP A 81 -22.99 -19.18 -4.94
C ASP A 81 -24.36 -18.55 -5.30
N LEU A 82 -24.82 -17.65 -4.46
CA LEU A 82 -26.10 -16.99 -4.61
C LEU A 82 -25.97 -15.66 -5.37
N ILE A 83 -26.91 -15.41 -6.28
CA ILE A 83 -27.03 -14.11 -6.97
C ILE A 83 -28.44 -13.58 -6.69
N PRO A 84 -28.58 -12.37 -6.11
CA PRO A 84 -29.89 -11.77 -5.88
C PRO A 84 -30.66 -11.58 -7.18
N GLU A 85 -31.99 -11.73 -7.15
CA GLU A 85 -32.85 -11.59 -8.34
C GLU A 85 -32.76 -10.20 -8.97
N LYS A 86 -32.62 -9.14 -8.15
CA LYS A 86 -32.54 -7.74 -8.57
C LYS A 86 -31.14 -7.28 -8.96
N ALA A 87 -30.13 -8.17 -8.86
CA ALA A 87 -28.75 -7.82 -9.17
C ALA A 87 -28.50 -7.79 -10.69
N ASP A 88 -27.69 -6.81 -11.13
CA ASP A 88 -27.11 -6.86 -12.48
C ASP A 88 -26.07 -7.99 -12.54
N ARG A 89 -26.43 -9.10 -13.18
CA ARG A 89 -25.66 -10.33 -13.18
C ARG A 89 -24.26 -10.18 -13.78
N PHE A 90 -24.09 -9.31 -14.79
CA PHE A 90 -22.78 -9.12 -15.42
C PHE A 90 -21.85 -8.34 -14.51
N VAL A 91 -22.28 -7.18 -14.03
CA VAL A 91 -21.50 -6.31 -13.16
C VAL A 91 -21.24 -6.98 -11.81
N PHE A 92 -22.23 -7.68 -11.25
CA PHE A 92 -22.09 -8.44 -10.00
C PHE A 92 -20.99 -9.50 -10.08
N LYS A 93 -20.85 -10.17 -11.23
CA LYS A 93 -19.76 -11.14 -11.44
C LYS A 93 -18.42 -10.48 -11.69
N LEU A 94 -18.38 -9.31 -12.34
CA LEU A 94 -17.14 -8.61 -12.73
C LEU A 94 -16.50 -7.91 -11.54
N ALA A 95 -17.28 -7.35 -10.62
CA ALA A 95 -16.79 -6.53 -9.52
C ALA A 95 -15.70 -7.19 -8.64
N PRO A 96 -15.82 -8.47 -8.21
CA PRO A 96 -14.78 -9.14 -7.44
C PRO A 96 -13.44 -9.23 -8.18
N TYR A 97 -13.47 -9.42 -9.50
CA TYR A 97 -12.24 -9.48 -10.32
C TYR A 97 -11.59 -8.11 -10.45
N LEU A 98 -12.37 -7.03 -10.53
CA LEU A 98 -11.85 -5.66 -10.54
C LEU A 98 -11.18 -5.27 -9.22
N ALA A 99 -11.53 -5.89 -8.11
CA ALA A 99 -10.83 -5.72 -6.85
C ALA A 99 -9.60 -6.64 -6.75
N PHE A 100 -9.72 -7.91 -7.17
CA PHE A 100 -8.70 -8.93 -7.00
C PHE A 100 -7.50 -8.76 -7.95
N VAL A 101 -7.74 -8.54 -9.25
CA VAL A 101 -6.65 -8.45 -10.24
C VAL A 101 -5.71 -7.29 -9.96
N PRO A 102 -6.18 -6.06 -9.66
CA PRO A 102 -5.32 -4.95 -9.28
C PRO A 102 -4.42 -5.24 -8.08
N ALA A 103 -4.92 -5.93 -7.06
CA ALA A 103 -4.15 -6.27 -5.87
C ALA A 103 -2.90 -7.11 -6.20
N PHE A 104 -3.03 -8.09 -7.11
CA PHE A 104 -1.90 -8.90 -7.57
C PHE A 104 -0.98 -8.16 -8.53
N LEU A 105 -1.52 -7.31 -9.41
CA LEU A 105 -0.71 -6.51 -10.33
C LEU A 105 0.16 -5.49 -9.58
N SER A 106 -0.36 -4.87 -8.53
CA SER A 106 0.41 -3.96 -7.67
C SER A 106 1.56 -4.67 -6.94
N PHE A 107 1.39 -5.94 -6.59
CA PHE A 107 2.46 -6.74 -5.97
C PHE A 107 3.62 -7.03 -6.93
N ALA A 108 3.36 -7.10 -8.24
CA ALA A 108 4.36 -7.40 -9.26
C ALA A 108 5.52 -6.38 -9.34
N ILE A 109 5.30 -5.15 -8.89
CA ILE A 109 6.33 -4.09 -8.90
C ILE A 109 7.21 -4.06 -7.65
N ILE A 110 6.95 -4.91 -6.65
CA ILE A 110 7.76 -4.95 -5.44
C ILE A 110 9.03 -5.73 -5.72
N PRO A 111 10.22 -5.16 -5.45
CA PRO A 111 11.48 -5.88 -5.56
C PRO A 111 11.56 -6.93 -4.43
N LEU A 112 11.43 -8.21 -4.80
CA LEU A 112 11.35 -9.31 -3.83
C LEU A 112 12.72 -9.70 -3.23
N GLY A 113 13.82 -9.28 -3.86
CA GLY A 113 15.16 -9.62 -3.43
C GLY A 113 16.20 -9.29 -4.50
N GLY A 114 17.31 -10.04 -4.47
CA GLY A 114 18.44 -9.83 -5.37
C GLY A 114 19.60 -9.11 -4.67
N ASP A 115 20.71 -8.96 -5.39
CA ASP A 115 21.89 -8.27 -4.87
C ASP A 115 21.80 -6.77 -5.13
N TYR A 116 21.62 -5.99 -4.08
CA TYR A 116 21.63 -4.52 -4.10
C TYR A 116 22.96 -3.92 -3.65
N ARG A 117 23.94 -4.76 -3.31
CA ARG A 117 25.28 -4.32 -2.92
C ARG A 117 25.97 -3.68 -4.13
N ASN A 118 26.78 -2.69 -3.89
CA ASN A 118 27.56 -2.00 -4.92
C ASN A 118 26.74 -1.43 -6.09
N GLY A 119 25.44 -1.16 -5.89
CA GLY A 119 24.58 -0.59 -6.93
C GLY A 119 24.11 -1.58 -8.01
N ASN A 120 24.20 -2.89 -7.75
CA ASN A 120 23.80 -3.93 -8.71
C ASN A 120 22.28 -3.97 -9.03
N GLY A 121 21.46 -3.18 -8.33
CA GLY A 121 20.04 -3.01 -8.67
C GLY A 121 19.19 -4.28 -8.53
N GLY A 122 19.52 -5.19 -7.62
CA GLY A 122 18.78 -6.42 -7.40
C GLY A 122 18.95 -7.48 -8.49
N MET A 123 20.05 -7.42 -9.25
CA MET A 123 20.32 -8.37 -10.33
C MET A 123 20.76 -9.73 -9.78
N ILE A 124 20.28 -10.78 -10.41
CA ILE A 124 20.67 -12.19 -10.20
C ILE A 124 20.93 -12.86 -11.53
N THR A 125 21.73 -13.91 -11.54
CA THR A 125 21.97 -14.74 -12.71
C THR A 125 21.17 -16.03 -12.61
N LEU A 126 20.27 -16.26 -13.56
CA LEU A 126 19.47 -17.47 -13.68
C LEU A 126 19.73 -18.11 -15.06
N PHE A 127 20.17 -19.36 -15.08
CA PHE A 127 20.46 -20.10 -16.32
C PHE A 127 21.38 -19.36 -17.31
N GLY A 128 22.36 -18.62 -16.79
CA GLY A 128 23.30 -17.82 -17.59
C GLY A 128 22.76 -16.47 -18.09
N HIS A 129 21.54 -16.11 -17.74
CA HIS A 129 20.94 -14.80 -18.04
C HIS A 129 20.87 -13.94 -16.79
N THR A 130 21.24 -12.67 -16.90
CA THR A 130 21.09 -11.68 -15.82
C THR A 130 19.65 -11.14 -15.81
N THR A 131 19.02 -11.13 -14.66
CA THR A 131 17.65 -10.64 -14.48
C THR A 131 17.47 -10.07 -13.09
N ARG A 132 16.46 -9.23 -12.88
CA ARG A 132 16.11 -8.71 -11.55
C ARG A 132 15.22 -9.69 -10.79
N MET A 133 15.35 -9.76 -9.47
CA MET A 133 14.43 -10.53 -8.62
C MET A 133 13.14 -9.74 -8.33
N GLN A 134 12.53 -9.24 -9.40
CA GLN A 134 11.32 -8.46 -9.47
C GLN A 134 10.58 -8.86 -10.74
N LEU A 135 9.24 -8.87 -10.72
CA LEU A 135 8.49 -9.28 -11.91
C LEU A 135 8.46 -8.18 -12.96
N ALA A 136 8.17 -6.95 -12.54
CA ALA A 136 8.12 -5.79 -13.41
C ALA A 136 8.70 -4.55 -12.72
N ASP A 137 9.57 -3.81 -13.42
CA ASP A 137 10.10 -2.52 -12.97
C ASP A 137 9.95 -1.49 -14.11
N PRO A 138 8.72 -1.06 -14.40
CA PRO A 138 8.52 -0.02 -15.40
C PRO A 138 9.13 1.31 -14.93
N PRO A 139 9.57 2.20 -15.86
CA PRO A 139 10.12 3.50 -15.53
C PRO A 139 9.20 4.37 -14.67
N VAL A 140 7.90 4.08 -14.70
CA VAL A 140 6.83 4.74 -13.94
C VAL A 140 6.18 3.81 -12.91
N GLY A 141 6.94 2.89 -12.31
CA GLY A 141 6.44 1.80 -11.45
C GLY A 141 5.55 2.28 -10.32
N VAL A 142 5.94 3.34 -9.62
CA VAL A 142 5.13 3.89 -8.52
C VAL A 142 3.80 4.45 -9.01
N LEU A 143 3.77 5.17 -10.14
CA LEU A 143 2.52 5.66 -10.74
C LEU A 143 1.63 4.52 -11.24
N PHE A 144 2.24 3.45 -11.75
CA PHE A 144 1.52 2.25 -12.16
C PHE A 144 0.80 1.61 -10.95
N ALA A 145 1.45 1.53 -9.78
CA ALA A 145 0.80 1.04 -8.56
C ALA A 145 -0.43 1.87 -8.18
N LEU A 146 -0.29 3.21 -8.17
CA LEU A 146 -1.41 4.12 -7.87
C LEU A 146 -2.55 3.97 -8.89
N ALA A 147 -2.25 3.94 -10.18
CA ALA A 147 -3.26 3.79 -11.21
C ALA A 147 -4.03 2.47 -11.10
N ILE A 148 -3.35 1.40 -10.71
CA ILE A 148 -3.99 0.09 -10.52
C ILE A 148 -4.80 0.06 -9.22
N SER A 149 -4.34 0.67 -8.13
CA SER A 149 -5.14 0.78 -6.89
C SER A 149 -6.43 1.56 -7.12
N SER A 150 -6.39 2.64 -7.90
CA SER A 150 -7.61 3.38 -8.31
C SER A 150 -8.63 2.50 -9.04
N ILE A 151 -8.18 1.53 -9.86
CA ILE A 151 -9.10 0.59 -10.53
C ILE A 151 -9.81 -0.31 -9.50
N ALA A 152 -9.13 -0.72 -8.42
CA ALA A 152 -9.72 -1.54 -7.38
C ALA A 152 -10.92 -0.86 -6.68
N VAL A 153 -10.91 0.47 -6.58
CA VAL A 153 -12.02 1.26 -6.03
C VAL A 153 -13.31 1.04 -6.82
N TYR A 154 -13.20 0.96 -8.16
CA TYR A 154 -14.36 0.65 -9.00
C TYR A 154 -14.93 -0.74 -8.73
N GLY A 155 -14.08 -1.71 -8.38
CA GLY A 155 -14.53 -3.05 -7.98
C GLY A 155 -15.49 -2.99 -6.79
N ILE A 156 -15.14 -2.21 -5.75
CA ILE A 156 -15.97 -2.02 -4.55
C ILE A 156 -17.24 -1.24 -4.86
N MET A 157 -17.13 -0.14 -5.62
CA MET A 157 -18.28 0.70 -5.99
C MET A 157 -19.29 -0.09 -6.81
N LEU A 158 -18.84 -0.81 -7.83
CA LEU A 158 -19.69 -1.61 -8.70
C LEU A 158 -20.33 -2.81 -7.96
N ALA A 159 -19.62 -3.37 -6.97
CA ALA A 159 -20.18 -4.44 -6.16
C ALA A 159 -21.45 -4.02 -5.43
N GLY A 160 -21.41 -2.87 -4.76
CA GLY A 160 -22.60 -2.36 -4.07
C GLY A 160 -23.69 -1.89 -5.03
N TRP A 161 -23.32 -1.24 -6.12
CA TRP A 161 -24.30 -0.78 -7.13
C TRP A 161 -25.04 -1.96 -7.80
N SER A 162 -24.32 -3.00 -8.18
CA SER A 162 -24.90 -4.16 -8.88
C SER A 162 -25.74 -5.07 -7.99
N SER A 163 -25.62 -4.97 -6.68
CA SER A 163 -26.35 -5.82 -5.71
C SER A 163 -27.86 -5.59 -5.67
N GLY A 164 -28.37 -4.46 -6.21
CA GLY A 164 -29.79 -4.14 -6.23
C GLY A 164 -30.41 -3.90 -4.85
N SER A 165 -29.62 -3.70 -3.81
CA SER A 165 -30.02 -3.48 -2.42
C SER A 165 -29.50 -2.12 -1.91
N LYS A 166 -30.21 -1.49 -0.97
CA LYS A 166 -29.87 -0.16 -0.45
C LYS A 166 -28.64 -0.18 0.45
N TYR A 167 -28.47 -1.21 1.29
CA TYR A 167 -27.35 -1.31 2.22
C TYR A 167 -26.00 -1.47 1.51
N PRO A 168 -25.85 -2.41 0.56
CA PRO A 168 -24.63 -2.52 -0.24
C PRO A 168 -24.30 -1.24 -1.01
N LEU A 169 -25.31 -0.57 -1.58
CA LEU A 169 -25.12 0.69 -2.30
C LEU A 169 -24.55 1.79 -1.39
N LEU A 170 -25.14 1.99 -0.22
CA LEU A 170 -24.65 2.98 0.75
C LEU A 170 -23.25 2.63 1.26
N GLY A 171 -22.99 1.34 1.54
CA GLY A 171 -21.68 0.86 1.95
C GLY A 171 -20.60 1.10 0.91
N SER A 172 -20.87 0.80 -0.37
CA SER A 172 -19.91 0.98 -1.46
C SER A 172 -19.63 2.45 -1.75
N VAL A 173 -20.63 3.33 -1.70
CA VAL A 173 -20.42 4.78 -1.89
C VAL A 173 -19.56 5.35 -0.76
N ARG A 174 -19.80 4.97 0.49
CA ARG A 174 -18.97 5.41 1.64
C ARG A 174 -17.54 4.91 1.53
N ALA A 175 -17.34 3.63 1.17
CA ALA A 175 -16.03 3.04 0.96
C ALA A 175 -15.26 3.73 -0.17
N SER A 176 -15.89 3.93 -1.32
CA SER A 176 -15.27 4.59 -2.47
C SER A 176 -14.90 6.04 -2.16
N ALA A 177 -15.79 6.79 -1.48
CA ALA A 177 -15.49 8.16 -1.05
C ALA A 177 -14.30 8.23 -0.10
N GLN A 178 -14.18 7.27 0.83
CA GLN A 178 -13.02 7.12 1.70
C GLN A 178 -11.75 6.89 0.89
N MET A 179 -11.72 5.84 0.06
CA MET A 179 -10.52 5.45 -0.71
C MET A 179 -10.03 6.59 -1.59
N VAL A 180 -10.90 7.22 -2.39
CA VAL A 180 -10.55 8.35 -3.28
C VAL A 180 -10.01 9.54 -2.50
N SER A 181 -10.57 9.85 -1.33
CA SER A 181 -10.13 10.97 -0.49
C SER A 181 -8.73 10.74 0.06
N TYR A 182 -8.42 9.53 0.52
CA TYR A 182 -7.12 9.19 1.08
C TYR A 182 -6.07 8.93 0.02
N GLU A 183 -6.45 8.49 -1.18
CA GLU A 183 -5.57 8.34 -2.34
C GLU A 183 -4.89 9.67 -2.70
N ALA A 184 -5.59 10.81 -2.59
CA ALA A 184 -4.99 12.12 -2.81
C ALA A 184 -3.86 12.43 -1.80
N ALA A 185 -4.06 12.15 -0.52
CA ALA A 185 -3.03 12.33 0.51
C ALA A 185 -1.84 11.36 0.31
N LEU A 186 -2.14 10.11 -0.06
CA LEU A 186 -1.16 9.08 -0.37
C LEU A 186 -0.30 9.49 -1.58
N GLY A 187 -0.92 9.95 -2.67
CA GLY A 187 -0.21 10.45 -3.86
C GLY A 187 0.71 11.63 -3.57
N LEU A 188 0.28 12.59 -2.73
CA LEU A 188 1.12 13.73 -2.32
C LEU A 188 2.30 13.29 -1.45
N SER A 189 2.10 12.34 -0.53
CA SER A 189 3.18 11.80 0.29
C SER A 189 4.21 11.03 -0.54
N LEU A 190 3.74 10.28 -1.56
CA LEU A 190 4.61 9.64 -2.56
C LEU A 190 5.36 10.67 -3.39
N GLY A 191 4.71 11.77 -3.80
CA GLY A 191 5.35 12.87 -4.50
C GLY A 191 6.57 13.40 -3.76
N ALA A 192 6.50 13.50 -2.43
CA ALA A 192 7.63 13.90 -1.58
C ALA A 192 8.82 12.91 -1.69
N VAL A 193 8.56 11.61 -1.71
CA VAL A 193 9.59 10.58 -1.89
C VAL A 193 10.19 10.66 -3.29
N LEU A 194 9.35 10.80 -4.32
CA LEU A 194 9.78 10.87 -5.72
C LEU A 194 10.64 12.11 -6.01
N LEU A 195 10.33 13.23 -5.36
CA LEU A 195 11.10 14.47 -5.47
C LEU A 195 12.55 14.29 -4.96
N VAL A 196 12.71 13.54 -3.86
CA VAL A 196 14.03 13.27 -3.27
C VAL A 196 14.76 12.17 -4.04
N ALA A 197 14.07 11.08 -4.39
CA ALA A 197 14.67 9.94 -5.08
C ALA A 197 15.03 10.22 -6.54
N GLY A 198 14.33 11.17 -7.21
CA GLY A 198 14.56 11.53 -8.61
C GLY A 198 14.21 10.43 -9.62
N THR A 199 13.50 9.37 -9.20
CA THR A 199 13.09 8.25 -10.05
C THR A 199 11.73 7.70 -9.63
N LEU A 200 10.98 7.15 -10.60
CA LEU A 200 9.69 6.50 -10.38
C LEU A 200 9.80 4.96 -10.38
N SER A 201 10.99 4.43 -10.70
CA SER A 201 11.28 2.98 -10.65
C SER A 201 11.48 2.54 -9.21
N THR A 202 10.83 1.45 -8.82
CA THR A 202 10.93 0.92 -7.44
C THR A 202 12.33 0.41 -7.13
N SER A 203 13.01 -0.26 -8.07
CA SER A 203 14.40 -0.68 -7.89
C SER A 203 15.36 0.51 -7.84
N GLY A 204 15.10 1.57 -8.62
CA GLY A 204 15.86 2.82 -8.58
C GLY A 204 15.77 3.52 -7.22
N ILE A 205 14.56 3.59 -6.65
CA ILE A 205 14.33 4.13 -5.30
C ILE A 205 15.09 3.33 -4.25
N VAL A 206 15.07 2.00 -4.33
CA VAL A 206 15.82 1.13 -3.42
C VAL A 206 17.32 1.37 -3.54
N ASN A 207 17.86 1.47 -4.75
CA ASN A 207 19.28 1.72 -4.98
C ASN A 207 19.80 3.03 -4.35
N GLY A 208 18.94 4.05 -4.24
CA GLY A 208 19.28 5.30 -3.56
C GLY A 208 19.41 5.18 -2.04
N GLN A 209 18.83 4.16 -1.43
CA GLN A 209 18.69 4.00 0.03
C GLN A 209 19.77 3.07 0.64
N THR A 210 21.05 3.33 0.36
CA THR A 210 22.18 2.44 0.71
C THR A 210 22.51 2.33 2.19
N SER A 211 22.13 3.31 3.01
CA SER A 211 22.41 3.33 4.46
C SER A 211 21.20 3.86 5.22
N LEU A 212 21.14 3.64 6.54
CA LEU A 212 20.08 4.17 7.41
C LEU A 212 19.87 5.68 7.26
N GLY A 213 20.97 6.44 7.11
CA GLY A 213 20.89 7.90 6.92
C GLY A 213 20.31 8.30 5.57
N ASN A 214 20.42 7.43 4.56
CA ASN A 214 19.90 7.66 3.20
C ASN A 214 18.51 7.05 2.99
N TRP A 215 17.91 6.44 3.99
CA TRP A 215 16.54 5.98 3.88
C TRP A 215 15.59 7.14 3.65
N ASN A 216 14.64 6.97 2.76
CA ASN A 216 13.70 8.04 2.43
C ASN A 216 12.88 8.50 3.65
N VAL A 217 12.63 7.65 4.63
CA VAL A 217 11.99 8.07 5.89
C VAL A 217 12.79 9.15 6.62
N VAL A 218 14.14 9.12 6.52
CA VAL A 218 15.02 10.12 7.12
C VAL A 218 15.20 11.34 6.20
N THR A 219 15.48 11.10 4.92
CA THR A 219 15.76 12.17 3.95
C THR A 219 14.56 13.05 3.64
N THR A 220 13.34 12.48 3.67
CA THR A 220 12.09 13.23 3.52
C THR A 220 11.53 13.77 4.84
N GLY A 221 12.09 13.39 6.00
CA GLY A 221 11.75 13.91 7.33
C GLY A 221 10.49 13.33 7.94
N PHE A 222 10.35 12.03 8.05
CA PHE A 222 9.29 11.28 8.76
C PHE A 222 7.82 11.64 8.42
N VAL A 223 7.50 12.91 8.13
CA VAL A 223 6.11 13.36 7.92
C VAL A 223 5.45 12.67 6.72
N PRO A 224 6.07 12.56 5.53
CA PRO A 224 5.48 11.82 4.41
C PRO A 224 5.23 10.36 4.73
N PHE A 225 6.12 9.73 5.50
CA PHE A 225 5.93 8.36 5.95
C PHE A 225 4.69 8.19 6.83
N PHE A 226 4.49 9.06 7.83
CA PHE A 226 3.30 9.00 8.68
C PHE A 226 2.01 9.25 7.92
N ILE A 227 2.01 10.23 7.00
CA ILE A 227 0.86 10.51 6.15
C ILE A 227 0.57 9.30 5.25
N PHE A 228 1.61 8.72 4.64
CA PHE A 228 1.48 7.51 3.84
C PHE A 228 0.90 6.34 4.63
N LEU A 229 1.43 6.08 5.83
CA LEU A 229 0.96 4.98 6.68
C LEU A 229 -0.52 5.13 7.05
N VAL A 230 -0.95 6.33 7.41
CA VAL A 230 -2.36 6.61 7.75
C VAL A 230 -3.24 6.49 6.49
N ALA A 231 -2.82 7.07 5.38
CA ALA A 231 -3.57 7.02 4.12
C ALA A 231 -3.66 5.58 3.58
N ALA A 232 -2.58 4.81 3.62
CA ALA A 232 -2.58 3.40 3.24
C ALA A 232 -3.51 2.56 4.14
N THR A 233 -3.54 2.81 5.46
CA THR A 233 -4.47 2.12 6.36
C THR A 233 -5.93 2.41 5.99
N ALA A 234 -6.23 3.64 5.60
CA ALA A 234 -7.57 4.04 5.17
C ALA A 234 -7.94 3.44 3.79
N GLU A 235 -7.00 3.34 2.87
CA GLU A 235 -7.19 2.72 1.56
C GLU A 235 -7.43 1.20 1.67
N LEU A 236 -6.81 0.55 2.66
CA LEU A 236 -7.01 -0.86 2.97
C LEU A 236 -8.36 -1.15 3.64
N ASN A 237 -9.16 -0.14 3.96
CA ASN A 237 -10.40 -0.26 4.75
C ASN A 237 -10.20 -1.01 6.08
N ARG A 238 -8.99 -0.89 6.69
CA ARG A 238 -8.66 -1.54 7.94
C ARG A 238 -8.91 -0.62 9.15
N PRO A 239 -9.25 -1.17 10.32
CA PRO A 239 -9.36 -0.36 11.53
C PRO A 239 -8.10 0.49 11.77
N PRO A 240 -8.25 1.78 12.13
CA PRO A 240 -9.46 2.47 12.61
C PRO A 240 -10.43 2.98 11.52
N PHE A 241 -10.13 2.80 10.24
CA PHE A 241 -10.88 3.33 9.09
C PHE A 241 -11.87 2.30 8.47
N ASP A 242 -12.18 1.24 9.18
CA ASP A 242 -13.07 0.14 8.75
C ASP A 242 -14.54 0.53 8.90
N LEU A 243 -15.03 1.38 7.99
CA LEU A 243 -16.43 1.77 7.91
C LEU A 243 -17.25 0.85 7.02
N VAL A 244 -16.59 0.03 6.23
CA VAL A 244 -17.22 -0.88 5.26
C VAL A 244 -17.82 -2.08 5.95
N GLU A 245 -17.09 -2.67 6.91
CA GLU A 245 -17.52 -3.82 7.71
C GLU A 245 -18.21 -3.43 9.01
N ALA A 246 -18.69 -2.18 9.12
CA ALA A 246 -19.40 -1.74 10.31
C ALA A 246 -20.78 -2.42 10.41
N GLU A 247 -20.80 -3.65 10.93
CA GLU A 247 -22.03 -4.46 11.15
C GLU A 247 -23.13 -3.67 11.88
N GLN A 248 -22.73 -2.75 12.74
CA GLN A 248 -23.61 -1.90 13.54
C GLN A 248 -24.34 -0.84 12.71
N GLU A 249 -23.81 -0.45 11.54
CA GLU A 249 -24.39 0.60 10.69
C GLU A 249 -24.99 0.06 9.38
N LEU A 250 -24.29 -0.85 8.69
CA LEU A 250 -24.60 -1.26 7.31
C LEU A 250 -24.62 -2.79 7.10
N VAL A 251 -24.75 -3.58 8.16
CA VAL A 251 -24.79 -5.06 8.13
C VAL A 251 -23.45 -5.66 7.66
N GLY A 252 -23.13 -5.64 6.39
CA GLY A 252 -21.87 -6.13 5.82
C GLY A 252 -21.36 -5.21 4.70
N GLY A 253 -21.88 -3.98 4.63
CA GLY A 253 -21.47 -3.03 3.59
C GLY A 253 -21.69 -3.58 2.18
N PHE A 254 -20.74 -3.36 1.27
CA PHE A 254 -20.82 -3.83 -0.11
C PHE A 254 -20.80 -5.36 -0.26
N ASN A 255 -20.26 -6.08 0.75
CA ASN A 255 -20.15 -7.54 0.76
C ASN A 255 -21.45 -8.27 1.15
N THR A 256 -22.49 -7.55 1.59
CA THR A 256 -23.71 -8.14 2.18
C THR A 256 -24.36 -9.20 1.29
N GLU A 257 -24.43 -8.97 -0.02
CA GLU A 257 -25.08 -9.87 -0.98
C GLU A 257 -24.11 -10.89 -1.61
N TYR A 258 -22.80 -10.77 -1.35
CA TYR A 258 -21.80 -11.68 -1.90
C TYR A 258 -21.61 -12.92 -1.03
N ALA A 259 -21.58 -14.09 -1.66
CA ALA A 259 -21.39 -15.38 -1.01
C ALA A 259 -20.31 -16.20 -1.73
N SER A 260 -19.89 -17.32 -1.13
CA SER A 260 -19.02 -18.31 -1.75
C SER A 260 -17.69 -17.75 -2.23
N ILE A 261 -17.24 -18.16 -3.42
CA ILE A 261 -15.94 -17.77 -4.01
C ILE A 261 -15.85 -16.27 -4.30
N ARG A 262 -16.97 -15.59 -4.61
CA ARG A 262 -16.98 -14.15 -4.88
C ARG A 262 -16.66 -13.34 -3.64
N PHE A 263 -17.20 -13.72 -2.50
CA PHE A 263 -16.80 -13.14 -1.22
C PHE A 263 -15.33 -13.41 -0.92
N ALA A 264 -14.87 -14.65 -1.21
CA ALA A 264 -13.47 -15.00 -1.02
C ALA A 264 -12.51 -14.14 -1.85
N LEU A 265 -12.90 -13.75 -3.09
CA LEU A 265 -12.09 -12.88 -3.94
C LEU A 265 -11.91 -11.48 -3.36
N PHE A 266 -12.96 -10.86 -2.81
CA PHE A 266 -12.83 -9.58 -2.10
C PHE A 266 -11.93 -9.68 -0.88
N TYR A 267 -12.14 -10.71 -0.07
CA TYR A 267 -11.35 -10.96 1.12
C TYR A 267 -9.87 -11.21 0.79
N LEU A 268 -9.62 -12.00 -0.26
CA LEU A 268 -8.27 -12.25 -0.76
C LEU A 268 -7.61 -10.95 -1.28
N ALA A 269 -8.36 -10.10 -2.00
CA ALA A 269 -7.87 -8.82 -2.47
C ALA A 269 -7.48 -7.88 -1.32
N GLU A 270 -8.28 -7.80 -0.26
CA GLU A 270 -8.02 -6.99 0.92
C GLU A 270 -6.72 -7.41 1.63
N PHE A 271 -6.55 -8.72 1.89
CA PHE A 271 -5.33 -9.21 2.52
C PHE A 271 -4.11 -9.07 1.61
N MET A 272 -4.28 -9.29 0.31
CA MET A 272 -3.21 -9.08 -0.66
C MET A 272 -2.77 -7.61 -0.70
N ASN A 273 -3.72 -6.67 -0.71
CA ASN A 273 -3.42 -5.25 -0.62
C ASN A 273 -2.68 -4.89 0.67
N THR A 274 -3.02 -5.51 1.80
CA THR A 274 -2.30 -5.30 3.07
C THR A 274 -0.83 -5.72 2.96
N VAL A 275 -0.55 -6.87 2.35
CA VAL A 275 0.82 -7.33 2.10
C VAL A 275 1.53 -6.41 1.11
N THR A 276 0.86 -6.02 0.03
CA THR A 276 1.40 -5.13 -1.01
C THR A 276 1.74 -3.75 -0.44
N MET A 277 0.85 -3.14 0.33
CA MET A 277 1.10 -1.83 0.97
C MET A 277 2.25 -1.90 1.97
N SER A 278 2.36 -2.99 2.75
CA SER A 278 3.52 -3.21 3.63
C SER A 278 4.82 -3.30 2.82
N GLY A 279 4.81 -4.02 1.69
CA GLY A 279 5.94 -4.11 0.77
C GLY A 279 6.30 -2.76 0.13
N LEU A 280 5.30 -1.96 -0.28
CA LEU A 280 5.50 -0.62 -0.81
C LEU A 280 6.08 0.34 0.24
N ILE A 281 5.59 0.33 1.48
CA ILE A 281 6.16 1.13 2.59
C ILE A 281 7.64 0.80 2.75
N VAL A 282 7.98 -0.48 2.83
CA VAL A 282 9.37 -0.93 3.00
C VAL A 282 10.24 -0.51 1.81
N THR A 283 9.74 -0.66 0.58
CA THR A 283 10.46 -0.29 -0.65
C THR A 283 10.70 1.22 -0.75
N LEU A 284 9.69 2.01 -0.44
CA LEU A 284 9.73 3.46 -0.62
C LEU A 284 10.48 4.18 0.50
N PHE A 285 10.38 3.72 1.75
CA PHE A 285 10.87 4.44 2.92
C PHE A 285 12.01 3.75 3.66
N PHE A 286 12.15 2.43 3.58
CA PHE A 286 13.06 1.63 4.41
C PHE A 286 14.07 0.80 3.61
N GLY A 287 14.33 1.19 2.37
CA GLY A 287 15.37 0.57 1.54
C GLY A 287 15.02 -0.81 0.97
N GLY A 288 13.75 -1.24 1.03
CA GLY A 288 13.32 -2.50 0.42
C GLY A 288 14.16 -3.71 0.85
N PRO A 289 14.63 -4.52 -0.11
CA PRO A 289 15.48 -5.68 0.13
C PRO A 289 16.93 -5.36 0.52
N GLN A 290 17.34 -4.09 0.60
CA GLN A 290 18.70 -3.77 1.03
C GLN A 290 18.94 -4.20 2.48
N PRO A 291 20.13 -4.76 2.79
CA PRO A 291 20.54 -5.03 4.15
C PRO A 291 20.63 -3.74 4.97
N ILE A 292 20.46 -3.85 6.28
CA ILE A 292 20.59 -2.70 7.16
C ILE A 292 22.07 -2.36 7.27
N SER A 293 22.47 -1.13 6.90
CA SER A 293 23.84 -0.64 7.04
C SER A 293 23.89 0.54 8.00
N ILE A 294 24.81 0.47 8.97
CA ILE A 294 25.09 1.54 9.93
C ILE A 294 26.45 2.15 9.57
N GLY A 295 26.42 3.34 8.98
CA GLY A 295 27.62 3.95 8.40
C GLY A 295 28.15 3.11 7.24
N ASN A 296 29.39 2.61 7.35
CA ASN A 296 30.04 1.79 6.33
C ASN A 296 29.97 0.28 6.60
N THR A 297 29.38 -0.15 7.71
CA THR A 297 29.24 -1.57 8.05
C THR A 297 27.88 -2.08 7.66
N MET A 298 27.82 -3.08 6.77
CA MET A 298 26.60 -3.81 6.44
C MET A 298 26.42 -4.97 7.41
N ILE A 299 25.20 -5.19 7.84
CA ILE A 299 24.86 -6.36 8.67
C ILE A 299 24.55 -7.50 7.70
N ASP A 300 25.50 -8.43 7.58
CA ASP A 300 25.36 -9.60 6.72
C ASP A 300 24.75 -10.77 7.49
N ILE A 301 23.87 -11.52 6.82
CA ILE A 301 23.33 -12.76 7.38
C ILE A 301 24.29 -13.91 7.01
N PRO A 302 25.00 -14.50 7.97
CA PRO A 302 25.99 -15.54 7.66
C PRO A 302 25.29 -16.74 7.01
N PHE A 303 26.02 -17.42 6.11
CA PHE A 303 25.61 -18.63 5.39
C PHE A 303 24.47 -18.45 4.35
N VAL A 304 24.01 -17.24 4.08
CA VAL A 304 22.97 -16.98 3.07
C VAL A 304 23.60 -16.39 1.80
N PRO A 305 23.29 -16.91 0.60
CA PRO A 305 23.73 -16.29 -0.66
C PRO A 305 23.20 -14.85 -0.78
N ASN A 306 24.01 -13.91 -1.29
CA ASN A 306 23.64 -12.50 -1.42
C ASN A 306 22.30 -12.27 -2.15
N ALA A 307 21.99 -13.12 -3.13
CA ALA A 307 20.74 -13.07 -3.87
C ALA A 307 19.49 -13.31 -2.99
N LEU A 308 19.60 -14.19 -1.99
CA LEU A 308 18.50 -14.54 -1.08
C LEU A 308 18.48 -13.67 0.18
N GLU A 309 19.61 -13.10 0.55
CA GLU A 309 19.73 -12.22 1.71
C GLU A 309 18.79 -11.00 1.59
N GLY A 310 18.73 -10.40 0.40
CA GLY A 310 17.80 -9.29 0.15
C GLY A 310 16.35 -9.68 0.38
N THR A 311 15.96 -10.90 0.01
CA THR A 311 14.59 -11.41 0.26
C THR A 311 14.30 -11.55 1.75
N ILE A 312 15.27 -12.04 2.53
CA ILE A 312 15.10 -12.17 3.98
C ILE A 312 14.94 -10.80 4.63
N TRP A 313 15.78 -9.82 4.26
CA TRP A 313 15.67 -8.45 4.77
C TRP A 313 14.33 -7.81 4.42
N LEU A 314 13.84 -8.00 3.18
CA LEU A 314 12.51 -7.52 2.79
C LEU A 314 11.42 -8.14 3.66
N LEU A 315 11.44 -9.47 3.80
CA LEU A 315 10.41 -10.20 4.58
C LEU A 315 10.42 -9.75 6.05
N LEU A 316 11.59 -9.59 6.67
CA LEU A 316 11.68 -9.11 8.05
C LEU A 316 11.09 -7.71 8.22
N LYS A 317 11.42 -6.78 7.31
CA LYS A 317 10.88 -5.42 7.35
C LYS A 317 9.36 -5.40 7.08
N VAL A 318 8.88 -6.18 6.10
CA VAL A 318 7.45 -6.32 5.80
C VAL A 318 6.68 -6.89 7.00
N LEU A 319 7.22 -7.88 7.67
CA LEU A 319 6.61 -8.48 8.86
C LEU A 319 6.39 -7.47 9.98
N VAL A 320 7.31 -6.50 10.15
CA VAL A 320 7.12 -5.40 11.12
C VAL A 320 5.88 -4.58 10.78
N PHE A 321 5.68 -4.20 9.50
CA PHE A 321 4.51 -3.42 9.10
C PHE A 321 3.22 -4.23 9.13
N LEU A 322 3.26 -5.51 8.78
CA LEU A 322 2.11 -6.40 8.96
C LEU A 322 1.71 -6.49 10.45
N TYR A 323 2.70 -6.56 11.36
CA TYR A 323 2.42 -6.50 12.80
C TYR A 323 1.81 -5.16 13.23
N VAL A 324 2.29 -4.04 12.70
CA VAL A 324 1.72 -2.70 12.97
C VAL A 324 0.26 -2.62 12.53
N TYR A 325 -0.11 -3.14 11.35
CA TYR A 325 -1.50 -3.17 10.90
C TYR A 325 -2.40 -4.04 11.81
N VAL A 326 -1.90 -5.20 12.24
CA VAL A 326 -2.61 -6.04 13.21
C VAL A 326 -2.77 -5.34 14.55
N TRP A 327 -1.73 -4.63 14.99
CA TRP A 327 -1.76 -3.86 16.23
C TRP A 327 -2.77 -2.72 16.18
N PHE A 328 -2.82 -1.97 15.07
CA PHE A 328 -3.83 -0.93 14.86
C PHE A 328 -5.24 -1.51 14.94
N ARG A 329 -5.49 -2.65 14.31
CA ARG A 329 -6.78 -3.34 14.37
C ARG A 329 -7.19 -3.72 15.78
N ALA A 330 -6.23 -4.14 16.62
CA ALA A 330 -6.50 -4.62 17.97
C ALA A 330 -6.64 -3.51 19.01
N THR A 331 -6.06 -2.32 18.79
CA THR A 331 -5.90 -1.29 19.80
C THR A 331 -6.65 0.02 19.54
N LEU A 332 -6.73 0.43 18.24
CA LEU A 332 -7.33 1.72 17.92
C LEU A 332 -8.85 1.64 17.83
N PRO A 333 -9.57 2.64 18.39
CA PRO A 333 -11.01 2.73 18.22
C PRO A 333 -11.36 3.09 16.77
N ARG A 334 -12.53 2.65 16.29
CA ARG A 334 -13.03 2.98 14.95
C ARG A 334 -13.45 4.44 14.88
N PHE A 335 -13.06 5.13 13.80
CA PHE A 335 -13.53 6.49 13.52
C PHE A 335 -14.97 6.51 13.00
N ARG A 336 -15.63 7.62 13.21
CA ARG A 336 -16.91 7.92 12.58
C ARG A 336 -16.68 8.50 11.18
N TYR A 337 -17.64 8.34 10.25
CA TYR A 337 -17.47 8.76 8.86
C TYR A 337 -17.08 10.23 8.70
N ASP A 338 -17.76 11.14 9.43
CA ASP A 338 -17.47 12.57 9.45
C ASP A 338 -16.04 12.87 9.94
N GLN A 339 -15.60 12.24 11.03
CA GLN A 339 -14.25 12.38 11.58
C GLN A 339 -13.19 11.91 10.59
N LEU A 340 -13.45 10.80 9.93
CA LEU A 340 -12.58 10.23 8.91
C LEU A 340 -12.43 11.18 7.73
N MET A 341 -13.53 11.69 7.18
CA MET A 341 -13.48 12.64 6.06
C MET A 341 -12.81 13.96 6.46
N ASP A 342 -13.07 14.47 7.64
CA ASP A 342 -12.42 15.66 8.18
C ASP A 342 -10.90 15.48 8.34
N LEU A 343 -10.47 14.32 8.82
CA LEU A 343 -9.04 13.99 8.93
C LEU A 343 -8.36 13.99 7.56
N GLY A 344 -8.96 13.36 6.55
CA GLY A 344 -8.42 13.32 5.19
C GLY A 344 -8.30 14.72 4.57
N TRP A 345 -9.42 15.42 4.47
CA TRP A 345 -9.50 16.69 3.75
C TRP A 345 -8.92 17.89 4.50
N LYS A 346 -9.11 17.97 5.83
CA LYS A 346 -8.70 19.14 6.64
C LYS A 346 -7.31 19.01 7.23
N VAL A 347 -6.78 17.78 7.36
CA VAL A 347 -5.49 17.56 8.02
C VAL A 347 -4.47 16.93 7.06
N LEU A 348 -4.76 15.74 6.52
CA LEU A 348 -3.74 14.98 5.77
C LEU A 348 -3.40 15.63 4.43
N ILE A 349 -4.38 16.03 3.63
CA ILE A 349 -4.12 16.66 2.32
C ILE A 349 -3.38 17.99 2.48
N PRO A 350 -3.80 18.94 3.33
CA PRO A 350 -3.04 20.17 3.54
C PRO A 350 -1.65 19.94 4.13
N ALA A 351 -1.51 19.00 5.06
CA ALA A 351 -0.20 18.67 5.65
C ALA A 351 0.75 18.07 4.62
N SER A 352 0.28 17.13 3.79
CA SER A 352 1.08 16.51 2.75
C SER A 352 1.49 17.52 1.67
N LEU A 353 0.57 18.38 1.24
CA LEU A 353 0.86 19.44 0.29
C LEU A 353 1.88 20.43 0.85
N GLY A 354 1.69 20.89 2.09
CA GLY A 354 2.61 21.80 2.77
C GLY A 354 4.02 21.22 2.88
N TRP A 355 4.12 19.94 3.26
CA TRP A 355 5.41 19.25 3.34
C TRP A 355 6.06 19.05 1.97
N PHE A 356 5.28 18.66 0.97
CA PHE A 356 5.76 18.55 -0.41
C PHE A 356 6.33 19.88 -0.93
N MET A 357 5.63 21.00 -0.69
CA MET A 357 6.09 22.34 -1.05
C MET A 357 7.38 22.73 -0.33
N LEU A 358 7.53 22.36 0.95
CA LEU A 358 8.75 22.59 1.72
C LEU A 358 9.95 21.84 1.09
N LEU A 359 9.78 20.55 0.76
CA LEU A 359 10.82 19.77 0.11
C LEU A 359 11.16 20.29 -1.29
N ALA A 360 10.15 20.71 -2.07
CA ALA A 360 10.35 21.30 -3.37
C ALA A 360 11.16 22.63 -3.29
N ALA A 361 10.84 23.49 -2.32
CA ALA A 361 11.58 24.70 -2.08
C ALA A 361 13.03 24.43 -1.67
N GLN A 362 13.26 23.44 -0.81
CA GLN A 362 14.62 23.00 -0.44
C GLN A 362 15.40 22.51 -1.65
N ARG A 363 14.77 21.75 -2.56
CA ARG A 363 15.41 21.25 -3.77
C ARG A 363 15.82 22.39 -4.68
N VAL A 364 14.89 23.28 -5.00
CA VAL A 364 15.15 24.47 -5.84
C VAL A 364 16.21 25.36 -5.19
N GLY A 365 16.14 25.61 -3.88
CA GLY A 365 17.12 26.39 -3.16
C GLY A 365 18.51 25.78 -3.20
N SER A 366 18.63 24.44 -3.06
CA SER A 366 19.93 23.77 -3.17
C SER A 366 20.51 23.85 -4.58
N ASP A 367 19.67 23.72 -5.61
CA ASP A 367 20.10 23.84 -7.01
C ASP A 367 20.51 25.29 -7.37
N ALA A 368 19.92 26.29 -6.70
CA ALA A 368 20.28 27.70 -6.81
C ALA A 368 21.47 28.12 -5.92
N GLY A 369 22.02 27.21 -5.11
CA GLY A 369 23.14 27.49 -4.21
C GLY A 369 22.76 28.30 -2.96
N TRP A 370 21.48 28.35 -2.59
CA TRP A 370 21.00 29.04 -1.39
C TRP A 370 21.29 28.24 -0.11
N ASP A 371 21.43 28.95 1.01
CA ASP A 371 21.58 28.27 2.29
C ASP A 371 20.33 27.47 2.65
N ARG A 372 20.51 26.16 2.85
CA ARG A 372 19.45 25.22 3.15
C ARG A 372 18.65 25.63 4.39
N THR A 373 19.30 26.18 5.40
CA THR A 373 18.66 26.61 6.65
C THR A 373 17.72 27.79 6.40
N VAL A 374 18.18 28.79 5.63
CA VAL A 374 17.38 29.98 5.27
C VAL A 374 16.15 29.57 4.47
N VAL A 375 16.33 28.73 3.45
CA VAL A 375 15.22 28.24 2.60
C VAL A 375 14.18 27.51 3.46
N THR A 376 14.63 26.63 4.36
CA THR A 376 13.73 25.85 5.23
C THR A 376 12.94 26.76 6.16
N VAL A 377 13.59 27.72 6.80
CA VAL A 377 12.93 28.66 7.75
C VAL A 377 11.93 29.53 7.02
N VAL A 378 12.33 30.14 5.89
CA VAL A 378 11.44 31.02 5.10
C VAL A 378 10.22 30.23 4.60
N THR A 379 10.43 29.05 4.05
CA THR A 379 9.33 28.22 3.54
C THR A 379 8.39 27.79 4.66
N ALA A 380 8.92 27.38 5.81
CA ALA A 380 8.13 27.01 6.96
C ALA A 380 7.29 28.20 7.48
N LEU A 381 7.87 29.40 7.54
CA LEU A 381 7.14 30.63 7.94
C LEU A 381 6.01 30.94 6.95
N VAL A 382 6.25 30.86 5.65
CA VAL A 382 5.23 31.10 4.63
C VAL A 382 4.09 30.08 4.74
N LEU A 383 4.40 28.79 4.95
CA LEU A 383 3.39 27.74 5.13
C LEU A 383 2.56 27.92 6.41
N ILE A 384 3.21 28.28 7.52
CA ILE A 384 2.51 28.58 8.78
C ILE A 384 1.60 29.80 8.62
N LEU A 385 2.09 30.87 7.99
CA LEU A 385 1.30 32.06 7.71
C LEU A 385 0.10 31.72 6.81
N GLY A 386 0.31 30.97 5.73
CA GLY A 386 -0.76 30.52 4.84
C GLY A 386 -1.81 29.69 5.56
N TYR A 387 -1.38 28.74 6.41
CA TYR A 387 -2.28 27.93 7.21
C TYR A 387 -3.09 28.75 8.23
N THR A 388 -2.45 29.69 8.94
CA THR A 388 -3.14 30.57 9.90
C THR A 388 -4.16 31.48 9.21
N LEU A 389 -3.81 32.05 8.05
CA LEU A 389 -4.74 32.84 7.25
C LEU A 389 -5.95 32.01 6.79
N LEU A 390 -5.73 30.78 6.36
CA LEU A 390 -6.79 29.85 5.96
C LEU A 390 -7.72 29.51 7.13
N GLN A 391 -7.17 29.25 8.30
CA GLN A 391 -7.95 29.01 9.53
C GLN A 391 -8.79 30.25 9.91
N LEU A 392 -8.21 31.45 9.84
CA LEU A 392 -8.93 32.70 10.07
C LEU A 392 -10.07 32.91 9.06
N ALA A 393 -9.82 32.67 7.78
CA ALA A 393 -10.83 32.77 6.74
C ALA A 393 -11.98 31.78 6.96
N MET A 394 -11.69 30.54 7.36
CA MET A 394 -12.71 29.53 7.69
C MET A 394 -13.52 29.94 8.91
N LYS A 395 -12.89 30.50 9.94
CA LYS A 395 -13.57 31.00 11.14
C LYS A 395 -14.52 32.15 10.79
N VAL A 396 -14.06 33.14 10.03
CA VAL A 396 -14.91 34.27 9.56
C VAL A 396 -16.07 33.77 8.71
N SER A 397 -15.84 32.81 7.81
CA SER A 397 -16.90 32.20 7.02
C SER A 397 -17.95 31.49 7.88
N ARG A 398 -17.52 30.78 8.93
CA ARG A 398 -18.41 30.10 9.88
C ARG A 398 -19.24 31.12 10.68
N ASP A 399 -18.58 32.14 11.24
CA ASP A 399 -19.24 33.20 12.00
C ASP A 399 -20.29 33.95 11.15
N ASN A 400 -19.98 34.17 9.86
CA ASN A 400 -20.92 34.80 8.93
C ASN A 400 -22.13 33.90 8.62
N ARG A 401 -21.94 32.56 8.50
CA ARG A 401 -23.07 31.62 8.29
C ARG A 401 -23.99 31.57 9.52
N GLU A 402 -23.42 31.57 10.72
CA GLU A 402 -24.18 31.59 11.97
C GLU A 402 -25.00 32.89 12.10
N LYS A 403 -24.42 34.05 11.72
CA LYS A 403 -25.11 35.35 11.73
C LYS A 403 -26.25 35.48 10.69
N HIS A 404 -26.14 34.78 9.58
CA HIS A 404 -27.13 34.87 8.48
C HIS A 404 -28.20 33.75 8.54
N GLY A 405 -28.27 33.01 9.63
CA GLY A 405 -29.34 32.03 9.88
C GLY A 405 -29.33 30.80 8.93
N ALA A 406 -28.25 30.56 8.19
CA ALA A 406 -28.08 29.34 7.41
C ALA A 406 -27.46 28.25 8.28
N GLY A 407 -28.16 27.85 9.32
CA GLY A 407 -27.84 26.69 10.12
C GLY A 407 -28.46 25.44 9.48
N PHE A 408 -27.60 24.58 8.91
CA PHE A 408 -27.90 23.16 8.69
C PHE A 408 -27.05 22.33 9.65
#